data_573abc98689950c90c5fd042c330c095
#
_entry.id   573abc98689950c90c5fd042c330c095
#
_cell.length_a   1.000
_cell.length_b   1.000
_cell.length_c   1.000
_cell.angle_alpha   90.00
_cell.angle_beta   90.00
_cell.angle_gamma   90.00
#
_symmetry.space_group_name_H-M   'P 1'
#
loop_
_entity.id
_entity.type
_entity.pdbx_description
1 polymer ?
#
loop_
_entity_poly.entity_id
_entity_poly.type
_entity_poly.pdbx_seq_one_letter_code
_entity_poly.pdbx_strand_id
1 'polypeptide(L)' 'MEKVTFVDQIEVVANGALQVRTRTNFVEDGLVIGSSLHRHVVNPGDDYSNEDARVQAICAATHTQEVIDSYKAADAAQEK' A
#
# COMPACT_ATOMS: atom_id res chain seq x y z
N MET A 1 -1.33 -18.67 21.04
CA MET A 1 -0.93 -18.29 19.67
C MET A 1 -0.97 -16.79 19.54
N GLU A 2 0.08 -16.22 18.98
CA GLU A 2 0.18 -14.78 18.73
C GLU A 2 0.00 -14.49 17.25
N LYS A 3 -0.50 -13.29 16.96
CA LYS A 3 -0.53 -12.77 15.59
C LYS A 3 0.30 -11.51 15.55
N VAL A 4 1.21 -11.44 14.59
CA VAL A 4 2.01 -10.25 14.36
C VAL A 4 1.70 -9.76 12.95
N THR A 5 1.17 -8.55 12.84
CA THR A 5 0.74 -7.98 11.57
C THR A 5 1.60 -6.76 11.25
N PHE A 6 2.14 -6.72 10.04
CA PHE A 6 2.97 -5.60 9.60
C PHE A 6 2.99 -5.51 8.08
N VAL A 7 3.28 -4.31 7.58
CA VAL A 7 3.48 -4.11 6.15
C VAL A 7 4.87 -4.61 5.80
N ASP A 8 4.95 -5.60 4.92
CA ASP A 8 6.24 -6.23 4.59
C ASP A 8 6.74 -5.90 3.18
N GLN A 9 5.92 -5.28 2.35
CA GLN A 9 6.35 -4.88 1.01
C GLN A 9 5.50 -3.71 0.53
N ILE A 10 6.16 -2.72 -0.05
CA ILE A 10 5.49 -1.58 -0.68
C ILE A 10 6.13 -1.42 -2.05
N GLU A 11 5.30 -1.42 -3.09
CA GLU A 11 5.77 -1.25 -4.45
C GLU A 11 5.14 -0.02 -5.07
N VAL A 12 5.96 0.86 -5.62
CA VAL A 12 5.49 2.06 -6.32
C VAL A 12 5.49 1.74 -7.80
N VAL A 13 4.32 1.77 -8.43
CA VAL A 13 4.22 1.48 -9.85
C VAL A 13 4.28 2.76 -10.67
N ALA A 14 4.41 2.60 -11.99
CA ALA A 14 4.73 3.70 -12.88
C ALA A 14 3.75 4.88 -12.84
N ASN A 15 2.47 4.62 -12.57
CA ASN A 15 1.46 5.67 -12.51
C ASN A 15 1.37 6.34 -11.14
N GLY A 16 2.23 5.94 -10.20
CA GLY A 16 2.25 6.48 -8.85
C GLY A 16 1.45 5.70 -7.83
N ALA A 17 0.70 4.69 -8.24
CA ALA A 17 -0.04 3.86 -7.30
C ALA A 17 0.92 3.05 -6.43
N LEU A 18 0.56 2.86 -5.16
CA LEU A 18 1.31 2.01 -4.24
C LEU A 18 0.59 0.70 -4.07
N GLN A 19 1.31 -0.40 -4.24
CA GLN A 19 0.81 -1.72 -3.90
C GLN A 19 1.38 -2.10 -2.55
N VAL A 20 0.51 -2.27 -1.57
CA VAL A 20 0.89 -2.51 -0.18
C VAL A 20 0.55 -3.94 0.19
N ARG A 21 1.54 -4.66 0.68
CA ARG A 21 1.33 -6.03 1.15
C ARG A 21 1.48 -6.07 2.65
N THR A 22 0.45 -6.58 3.32
CA THR A 22 0.43 -6.74 4.76
C THR A 22 0.57 -8.22 5.08
N ARG A 23 1.52 -8.54 5.95
CA ARG A 23 1.75 -9.92 6.38
C ARG A 23 1.24 -10.08 7.80
N THR A 24 0.53 -11.18 8.04
CA THR A 24 0.19 -11.61 9.39
C THR A 24 0.89 -12.92 9.65
N ASN A 25 1.79 -12.92 10.63
CA ASN A 25 2.45 -14.14 11.06
C ASN A 25 1.72 -14.73 12.25
N PHE A 26 1.52 -16.03 12.23
CA PHE A 26 0.95 -16.78 13.36
C PHE A 26 2.11 -17.41 14.09
N VAL A 27 2.25 -17.04 15.37
CA VAL A 27 3.43 -17.43 16.16
C VAL A 27 2.99 -18.29 17.33
N GLU A 28 3.70 -19.39 17.56
CA GLU A 28 3.48 -20.26 18.71
C GLU A 28 4.83 -20.66 19.27
N ASP A 29 4.99 -20.46 20.58
CA ASP A 29 6.25 -20.76 21.28
C ASP A 29 7.46 -20.09 20.63
N GLY A 30 7.29 -18.87 20.14
CA GLY A 30 8.37 -18.11 19.50
C GLY A 30 8.67 -18.51 18.07
N LEU A 31 7.92 -19.46 17.51
CA LEU A 31 8.12 -19.91 16.13
C LEU A 31 6.94 -19.48 15.25
N VAL A 32 7.26 -19.01 14.06
CA VAL A 32 6.25 -18.69 13.06
C VAL A 32 5.76 -20.00 12.46
N ILE A 33 4.49 -20.31 12.70
CA ILE A 33 3.89 -21.57 12.21
C ILE A 33 3.05 -21.37 10.96
N GLY A 34 2.85 -20.14 10.54
CA GLY A 34 2.10 -19.87 9.34
C GLY A 34 2.03 -18.37 9.12
N SER A 35 1.58 -17.97 7.93
CA SER A 35 1.38 -16.56 7.63
C SER A 35 0.32 -16.40 6.57
N SER A 36 -0.30 -15.21 6.53
CA SER A 36 -1.20 -14.84 5.46
C SER A 36 -0.80 -13.48 4.92
N LEU A 37 -1.12 -13.25 3.66
CA LEU A 37 -0.79 -12.02 2.98
C LEU A 37 -2.07 -11.35 2.51
N HIS A 38 -2.14 -10.04 2.71
CA HIS A 38 -3.24 -9.22 2.22
C HIS A 38 -2.65 -8.07 1.41
N ARG A 39 -3.21 -7.83 0.24
CA ARG A 39 -2.73 -6.75 -0.63
C ARG A 39 -3.82 -5.72 -0.83
N HIS A 40 -3.42 -4.46 -0.82
CA HIS A 40 -4.32 -3.38 -1.20
C HIS A 40 -3.54 -2.33 -1.97
N VAL A 41 -4.26 -1.43 -2.61
CA VAL A 41 -3.67 -0.41 -3.48
C VAL A 41 -4.07 0.96 -2.97
N VAL A 42 -3.09 1.89 -2.93
CA VAL A 42 -3.34 3.29 -2.66
C VAL A 42 -3.05 4.07 -3.94
N ASN A 43 -4.07 4.62 -4.54
CA ASN A 43 -3.94 5.36 -5.80
C ASN A 43 -3.60 6.83 -5.53
N PRO A 44 -2.95 7.52 -6.49
CA PRO A 44 -2.72 8.95 -6.35
C PRO A 44 -4.05 9.70 -6.12
N GLY A 45 -4.09 10.52 -5.09
CA GLY A 45 -5.30 11.24 -4.70
C GLY A 45 -6.14 10.58 -3.64
N ASP A 46 -5.87 9.31 -3.31
CA ASP A 46 -6.57 8.63 -2.24
C ASP A 46 -6.14 9.17 -0.87
N ASP A 47 -7.05 9.08 0.09
CA ASP A 47 -6.74 9.42 1.48
C ASP A 47 -5.88 8.30 2.07
N TYR A 48 -4.69 8.63 2.50
CA TYR A 48 -3.78 7.65 3.10
C TYR A 48 -3.52 7.89 4.58
N SER A 49 -4.38 8.67 5.23
CA SER A 49 -4.20 9.05 6.63
C SER A 49 -4.27 7.86 7.59
N ASN A 50 -4.93 6.78 7.20
CA ASN A 50 -5.06 5.58 8.03
C ASN A 50 -4.07 4.49 7.65
N GLU A 51 -3.14 4.77 6.74
CA GLU A 51 -2.15 3.79 6.29
C GLU A 51 -0.98 3.70 7.26
N ASP A 52 -0.19 2.64 7.12
CA ASP A 52 1.06 2.48 7.84
C ASP A 52 1.95 3.73 7.64
N ALA A 53 2.74 4.07 8.66
CA ALA A 53 3.56 5.27 8.62
C ALA A 53 4.50 5.32 7.41
N ARG A 54 5.06 4.17 7.01
CA ARG A 54 5.93 4.11 5.82
C ARG A 54 5.14 4.34 4.55
N VAL A 55 3.92 3.82 4.47
CA VAL A 55 3.03 4.06 3.33
C VAL A 55 2.70 5.54 3.24
N GLN A 56 2.36 6.17 4.37
CA GLN A 56 2.09 7.59 4.41
C GLN A 56 3.28 8.42 3.92
N ALA A 57 4.49 8.07 4.37
CA ALA A 57 5.69 8.80 3.97
C ALA A 57 5.95 8.67 2.46
N ILE A 58 5.76 7.49 1.89
CA ILE A 58 5.96 7.26 0.46
C ILE A 58 4.88 8.01 -0.33
N CYS A 59 3.63 7.97 0.12
CA CYS A 59 2.55 8.69 -0.53
C CYS A 59 2.83 10.20 -0.53
N ALA A 60 3.29 10.75 0.60
CA ALA A 60 3.62 12.16 0.70
C ALA A 60 4.72 12.56 -0.28
N ALA A 61 5.69 11.66 -0.50
CA ALA A 61 6.80 11.94 -1.40
C ALA A 61 6.44 11.74 -2.87
N THR A 62 5.56 10.79 -3.19
CA THR A 62 5.29 10.38 -4.58
C THR A 62 3.95 10.89 -5.12
N HIS A 63 2.94 11.07 -4.27
CA HIS A 63 1.64 11.55 -4.70
C HIS A 63 1.59 13.08 -4.70
N THR A 64 2.42 13.68 -5.54
CA THR A 64 2.43 15.13 -5.76
C THR A 64 1.19 15.52 -6.57
N GLN A 65 0.88 16.82 -6.60
CA GLN A 65 -0.28 17.28 -7.37
C GLN A 65 -0.13 16.90 -8.85
N GLU A 66 1.09 16.97 -9.40
CA GLU A 66 1.35 16.58 -10.77
C GLU A 66 1.04 15.11 -11.02
N VAL A 67 1.45 14.23 -10.10
CA VAL A 67 1.20 12.80 -10.20
C VAL A 67 -0.30 12.52 -10.10
N ILE A 68 -0.98 13.18 -9.17
CA ILE A 68 -2.43 13.03 -8.99
C ILE A 68 -3.17 13.46 -10.26
N ASP A 69 -2.79 14.59 -10.83
CA ASP A 69 -3.42 15.11 -12.04
C ASP A 69 -3.19 14.16 -13.23
N SER A 70 -1.98 13.63 -13.37
CA SER A 70 -1.65 12.68 -14.44
C SER A 70 -2.43 11.39 -14.29
N TYR A 71 -2.56 10.90 -13.06
CA TYR A 71 -3.31 9.68 -12.79
C TYR A 71 -4.78 9.86 -13.14
N LYS A 72 -5.38 10.98 -12.72
CA LYS A 72 -6.78 11.27 -13.00
C LYS A 72 -7.05 11.43 -14.49
N ALA A 73 -6.12 12.07 -15.20
CA ALA A 73 -6.25 12.24 -16.65
C ALA A 73 -6.20 10.90 -17.38
N ALA A 74 -5.29 10.00 -16.97
CA ALA A 74 -5.17 8.68 -17.57
C ALA A 74 -6.39 7.82 -17.26
N ASP A 75 -6.89 7.89 -16.03
CA ASP A 75 -8.08 7.15 -15.61
C ASP A 75 -9.31 7.61 -16.38
N ALA A 76 -9.49 8.92 -16.51
CA ALA A 76 -10.60 9.48 -17.29
C ALA A 76 -10.52 9.07 -18.76
N ALA A 77 -9.32 9.01 -19.32
CA ALA A 77 -9.13 8.61 -20.73
C ALA A 77 -9.47 7.14 -20.96
N GLN A 78 -9.32 6.31 -19.95
CA GLN A 78 -9.63 4.87 -20.05
C GLN A 78 -11.08 4.57 -19.73
N GLU A 79 -11.76 5.47 -19.10
CA GLU A 79 -13.17 5.29 -18.72
C GLU A 79 -14.07 5.47 -19.92
N LYS A 80 -14.92 4.51 -20.18
CA LYS A 80 -15.82 4.52 -21.32
C LYS A 80 -17.27 4.44 -20.88
#